data_79c2547c0b9e247530fcdceb682a0d46
#
_entry.id   79c2547c0b9e247530fcdceb682a0d46
#
_cell.length_a   1.000
_cell.length_b   1.000
_cell.length_c   1.000
_cell.angle_alpha   90.00
_cell.angle_beta   90.00
_cell.angle_gamma   90.00
#
_symmetry.space_group_name_H-M   'P 1'
#
loop_
_entity.id
_entity.type
_entity.pdbx_description
1 polymer ?
#
loop_
_entity_poly.entity_id
_entity_poly.type
_entity_poly.pdbx_seq_one_letter_code
_entity_poly.pdbx_strand_id
1 'polypeptide(L)'
;GTAQSSDLVFSANEKSHVFAFATKDGGQFWENTQLTFRDVGEPLAVGRVLLMGDTQGYVHAFAQANGELVARIRHDSSPISAAPIAVGGLIVIQSQGGKIAAYSPK
;
A
#
# COMPACT_ATOMS: atom_id res chain seq x y z
N GLY A 1 -3.23 -7.43 5.97
CA GLY A 1 -1.95 -6.95 6.43
C GLY A 1 -2.01 -5.55 7.00
N THR A 2 -0.98 -5.18 7.69
CA THR A 2 -0.87 -3.88 8.35
C THR A 2 0.48 -3.23 8.06
N ALA A 3 0.50 -1.91 8.11
CA ALA A 3 1.72 -1.10 8.09
C ALA A 3 1.57 -0.01 9.15
N GLN A 4 2.68 0.60 9.54
CA GLN A 4 2.66 1.57 10.62
C GLN A 4 3.61 2.74 10.33
N SER A 5 3.14 3.95 10.61
CA SER A 5 3.97 5.13 10.81
C SER A 5 3.97 5.48 12.30
N SER A 6 4.59 6.60 12.69
CA SER A 6 4.71 6.94 14.11
C SER A 6 3.36 7.11 14.82
N ASP A 7 2.34 7.63 14.11
CA ASP A 7 1.05 8.00 14.71
C ASP A 7 -0.13 7.20 14.17
N LEU A 8 0.07 6.42 13.11
CA LEU A 8 -1.02 5.74 12.43
C LEU A 8 -0.67 4.28 12.15
N VAL A 9 -1.67 3.43 12.23
CA VAL A 9 -1.62 2.05 11.75
C VAL A 9 -2.54 1.95 10.55
N PHE A 10 -2.05 1.35 9.47
CA PHE A 10 -2.79 1.19 8.23
C PHE A 10 -3.14 -0.28 8.03
N SER A 11 -4.32 -0.53 7.51
CA SER A 11 -4.82 -1.89 7.31
C SER A 11 -5.68 -1.95 6.08
N ALA A 12 -5.67 -3.09 5.40
CA ALA A 12 -6.60 -3.38 4.32
C ALA A 12 -7.38 -4.65 4.68
N ASN A 13 -8.70 -4.62 4.54
CA ASN A 13 -9.52 -5.80 4.81
C ASN A 13 -9.67 -6.66 3.54
N GLU A 14 -10.40 -7.76 3.66
CA GLU A 14 -10.61 -8.71 2.56
C GLU A 14 -11.41 -8.15 1.39
N LYS A 15 -12.10 -7.02 1.58
CA LYS A 15 -12.81 -6.31 0.51
C LYS A 15 -11.94 -5.23 -0.11
N SER A 16 -10.67 -5.13 0.32
CA SER A 16 -9.71 -4.12 -0.13
C SER A 16 -10.11 -2.69 0.23
N HIS A 17 -10.87 -2.55 1.32
CA HIS A 17 -11.07 -1.26 1.96
C HIS A 17 -9.84 -0.95 2.80
N VAL A 18 -9.28 0.23 2.61
CA VAL A 18 -8.05 0.65 3.27
C VAL A 18 -8.39 1.62 4.39
N PHE A 19 -7.82 1.37 5.56
CA PHE A 19 -8.12 2.13 6.78
C PHE A 19 -6.85 2.68 7.39
N ALA A 20 -6.97 3.81 8.06
CA ALA A 20 -5.95 4.32 8.96
C ALA A 20 -6.57 4.50 10.35
N PHE A 21 -5.86 4.06 11.37
CA PHE A 21 -6.26 4.19 12.77
C PHE A 21 -5.19 4.94 13.54
N ALA A 22 -5.61 5.80 14.44
CA ALA A 22 -4.68 6.51 15.31
C ALA A 22 -4.13 5.52 16.35
N THR A 23 -2.80 5.48 16.54
CA THR A 23 -2.18 4.61 17.53
C THR A 23 -2.53 5.02 18.95
N LYS A 24 -2.85 6.30 19.14
CA LYS A 24 -3.13 6.89 20.45
C LYS A 24 -4.37 6.28 21.11
N ASP A 25 -5.45 6.08 20.36
CA ASP A 25 -6.73 5.64 20.91
C ASP A 25 -7.43 4.59 20.07
N GLY A 26 -6.83 4.15 18.96
CA GLY A 26 -7.43 3.17 18.06
C GLY A 26 -8.58 3.73 17.22
N GLY A 27 -8.82 5.03 17.27
CA GLY A 27 -9.89 5.65 16.49
C GLY A 27 -9.60 5.64 15.01
N GLN A 28 -10.65 5.42 14.19
CA GLN A 28 -10.50 5.46 12.74
C GLN A 28 -10.22 6.89 12.29
N PHE A 29 -9.16 7.05 11.49
CA PHE A 29 -8.73 8.34 10.98
C PHE A 29 -9.26 8.61 9.59
N TRP A 30 -9.16 7.63 8.70
CA TRP A 30 -9.78 7.67 7.37
C TRP A 30 -10.02 6.26 6.84
N GLU A 31 -10.88 6.17 5.83
CA GLU A 31 -11.16 4.95 5.09
C GLU A 31 -11.19 5.28 3.60
N ASN A 32 -10.65 4.39 2.77
CA ASN A 32 -10.72 4.52 1.33
C ASN A 32 -11.21 3.21 0.71
N THR A 33 -12.26 3.27 -0.09
CA THR A 33 -12.90 2.12 -0.71
C THR A 33 -12.66 2.04 -2.22
N GLN A 34 -11.77 2.86 -2.76
CA GLN A 34 -11.54 2.93 -4.22
C GLN A 34 -10.96 1.64 -4.80
N LEU A 35 -10.31 0.80 -3.98
CA LEU A 35 -9.73 -0.45 -4.43
C LEU A 35 -10.61 -1.66 -4.14
N THR A 36 -11.89 -1.45 -3.87
CA THR A 36 -12.85 -2.54 -3.62
C THR A 36 -12.77 -3.58 -4.75
N PHE A 37 -12.64 -4.86 -4.37
CA PHE A 37 -12.51 -6.01 -5.27
C PHE A 37 -11.20 -6.09 -6.06
N ARG A 38 -10.18 -5.29 -5.74
CA ARG A 38 -8.87 -5.42 -6.39
C ARG A 38 -7.95 -6.42 -5.71
N ASP A 39 -8.34 -6.96 -4.56
CA ASP A 39 -7.55 -7.92 -3.79
C ASP A 39 -6.14 -7.40 -3.54
N VAL A 40 -6.06 -6.30 -2.80
CA VAL A 40 -4.77 -5.69 -2.49
C VAL A 40 -3.96 -6.56 -1.53
N GLY A 41 -2.64 -6.55 -1.72
CA GLY A 41 -1.73 -7.25 -0.84
C GLY A 41 -1.39 -6.44 0.41
N GLU A 42 -0.32 -6.82 1.08
CA GLU A 42 0.10 -6.14 2.30
C GLU A 42 0.65 -4.75 1.99
N PRO A 43 0.33 -3.76 2.85
CA PRO A 43 0.78 -2.39 2.64
C PRO A 43 2.19 -2.14 3.17
N LEU A 44 2.83 -1.10 2.65
CA LEU A 44 4.07 -0.55 3.19
C LEU A 44 3.87 0.94 3.40
N ALA A 45 4.11 1.41 4.63
CA ALA A 45 4.12 2.84 4.92
C ALA A 45 5.56 3.35 4.77
N VAL A 46 5.78 4.32 3.87
CA VAL A 46 7.09 4.89 3.62
C VAL A 46 6.95 6.37 3.31
N GLY A 47 7.76 7.20 3.98
CA GLY A 47 7.66 8.65 3.82
C GLY A 47 6.25 9.13 4.16
N ARG A 48 5.59 9.77 3.19
CA ARG A 48 4.23 10.29 3.35
C ARG A 48 3.17 9.44 2.68
N VAL A 49 3.56 8.29 2.11
CA VAL A 49 2.65 7.47 1.33
C VAL A 49 2.49 6.08 1.92
N LEU A 50 1.39 5.46 1.56
CA LEU A 50 1.08 4.07 1.85
C LEU A 50 1.00 3.35 0.51
N LEU A 51 1.81 2.32 0.32
CA LEU A 51 1.90 1.58 -0.94
C LEU A 51 1.33 0.19 -0.77
N MET A 52 0.60 -0.30 -1.79
CA MET A 52 0.16 -1.69 -1.82
C MET A 52 -0.07 -2.15 -3.26
N GLY A 53 0.27 -3.41 -3.52
CA GLY A 53 0.03 -4.02 -4.82
C GLY A 53 -1.33 -4.69 -4.89
N ASP A 54 -1.78 -5.01 -6.11
CA ASP A 54 -3.03 -5.74 -6.31
C ASP A 54 -2.81 -6.98 -7.20
N THR A 55 -3.88 -7.74 -7.42
CA THR A 55 -3.82 -8.97 -8.20
C THR A 55 -3.67 -8.73 -9.70
N GLN A 56 -3.84 -7.50 -10.16
CA GLN A 56 -3.67 -7.13 -11.55
C GLN A 56 -2.29 -6.55 -11.86
N GLY A 57 -1.39 -6.50 -10.85
CA GLY A 57 -0.03 -6.04 -11.03
C GLY A 57 0.16 -4.54 -10.89
N TYR A 58 -0.83 -3.82 -10.38
CA TYR A 58 -0.72 -2.40 -10.09
C TYR A 58 -0.23 -2.16 -8.67
N VAL A 59 0.48 -1.05 -8.48
CA VAL A 59 0.85 -0.54 -7.17
C VAL A 59 0.13 0.78 -6.98
N HIS A 60 -0.58 0.88 -5.86
CA HIS A 60 -1.36 2.06 -5.51
C HIS A 60 -0.67 2.81 -4.38
N ALA A 61 -0.62 4.13 -4.48
CA ALA A 61 -0.05 5.00 -3.45
C ALA A 61 -1.12 5.91 -2.89
N PHE A 62 -1.27 5.88 -1.57
CA PHE A 62 -2.21 6.72 -0.83
C PHE A 62 -1.44 7.72 0.00
N ALA A 63 -1.98 8.93 0.15
CA ALA A 63 -1.46 9.88 1.12
C ALA A 63 -1.81 9.38 2.53
N GLN A 64 -0.82 9.23 3.40
CA GLN A 64 -1.07 8.77 4.76
C GLN A 64 -1.95 9.74 5.55
N ALA A 65 -1.86 11.03 5.23
CA ALA A 65 -2.54 12.07 6.01
C ALA A 65 -4.06 12.07 5.85
N ASN A 66 -4.58 11.69 4.66
CA ASN A 66 -6.02 11.81 4.39
C ASN A 66 -6.61 10.63 3.62
N GLY A 67 -5.79 9.63 3.28
CA GLY A 67 -6.28 8.46 2.56
C GLY A 67 -6.58 8.68 1.09
N GLU A 68 -6.16 9.81 0.52
CA GLU A 68 -6.38 10.09 -0.88
C GLU A 68 -5.47 9.26 -1.77
N LEU A 69 -6.01 8.66 -2.82
CA LEU A 69 -5.22 7.94 -3.82
C LEU A 69 -4.47 8.96 -4.67
N VAL A 70 -3.15 8.98 -4.55
CA VAL A 70 -2.33 10.01 -5.21
C VAL A 70 -1.54 9.50 -6.42
N ALA A 71 -1.34 8.18 -6.52
CA ALA A 71 -0.62 7.61 -7.66
C ALA A 71 -0.96 6.15 -7.85
N ARG A 72 -0.81 5.69 -9.08
CA ARG A 72 -0.98 4.28 -9.45
C ARG A 72 -0.01 3.97 -10.59
N ILE A 73 0.76 2.90 -10.45
CA ILE A 73 1.65 2.44 -11.51
C ILE A 73 1.38 0.97 -11.81
N ARG A 74 1.60 0.57 -13.05
CA ARG A 74 1.56 -0.84 -13.40
C ARG A 74 2.97 -1.41 -13.35
N HIS A 75 3.19 -2.36 -12.42
CA HIS A 75 4.48 -3.01 -12.25
C HIS A 75 4.63 -4.21 -13.20
N ASP A 76 3.59 -5.03 -13.29
CA ASP A 76 3.61 -6.28 -14.04
C ASP A 76 2.19 -6.66 -14.44
N SER A 77 2.04 -7.71 -15.24
CA SER A 77 0.73 -8.30 -15.55
C SER A 77 0.33 -9.38 -14.56
N SER A 78 1.23 -9.81 -13.67
CA SER A 78 0.96 -10.83 -12.66
C SER A 78 0.70 -10.19 -11.30
N PRO A 79 0.05 -10.93 -10.37
CA PRO A 79 -0.32 -10.38 -9.06
C PRO A 79 0.87 -9.96 -8.21
N ILE A 80 0.66 -8.93 -7.40
CA ILE A 80 1.59 -8.46 -6.38
C ILE A 80 0.91 -8.70 -5.04
N SER A 81 1.32 -9.75 -4.32
CA SER A 81 0.68 -10.13 -3.05
C SER A 81 1.52 -9.77 -1.83
N ALA A 82 2.85 -9.76 -1.98
CA ALA A 82 3.74 -9.41 -0.88
C ALA A 82 3.84 -7.88 -0.74
N ALA A 83 4.11 -7.42 0.48
CA ALA A 83 4.33 -6.01 0.73
C ALA A 83 5.55 -5.51 -0.05
N PRO A 84 5.51 -4.28 -0.61
CA PRO A 84 6.72 -3.65 -1.09
C PRO A 84 7.75 -3.52 0.04
N ILE A 85 9.03 -3.47 -0.31
CA ILE A 85 10.12 -3.41 0.67
C ILE A 85 10.91 -2.13 0.45
N ALA A 86 11.17 -1.39 1.53
CA ALA A 86 12.02 -0.21 1.47
C ALA A 86 13.47 -0.62 1.76
N VAL A 87 14.36 -0.37 0.81
CA VAL A 87 15.78 -0.72 0.93
C VAL A 87 16.62 0.43 0.38
N GLY A 88 17.45 1.02 1.24
CA GLY A 88 18.42 2.04 0.81
C GLY A 88 17.79 3.22 0.08
N GLY A 89 16.62 3.67 0.49
CA GLY A 89 15.93 4.79 -0.15
C GLY A 89 15.14 4.41 -1.40
N LEU A 90 15.10 3.12 -1.77
CA LEU A 90 14.33 2.62 -2.89
C LEU A 90 13.19 1.72 -2.39
N ILE A 91 12.15 1.61 -3.21
CA ILE A 91 11.04 0.68 -2.99
C ILE A 91 11.21 -0.48 -3.93
N VAL A 92 11.35 -1.69 -3.40
CA VAL A 92 11.50 -2.91 -4.21
C VAL A 92 10.16 -3.64 -4.24
N ILE A 93 9.70 -3.95 -5.44
CA ILE A 93 8.42 -4.62 -5.68
C ILE A 93 8.68 -5.90 -6.47
N GLN A 94 8.07 -6.99 -6.01
CA GLN A 94 8.16 -8.28 -6.67
C GLN A 94 6.76 -8.81 -6.97
N SER A 95 6.53 -9.21 -8.22
CA SER A 95 5.28 -9.86 -8.62
C SER A 95 5.42 -11.39 -8.53
N GLN A 96 4.27 -12.08 -8.53
CA GLN A 96 4.26 -13.54 -8.52
C GLN A 96 4.86 -14.13 -9.80
N GLY A 97 4.81 -13.40 -10.91
CA GLY A 97 5.44 -13.80 -12.16
C GLY A 97 6.95 -13.64 -12.18
N GLY A 98 7.54 -13.13 -11.10
CA GLY A 98 9.00 -13.05 -10.96
C GLY A 98 9.61 -11.72 -11.35
N LYS A 99 8.81 -10.73 -11.74
CA LYS A 99 9.36 -9.41 -12.05
C LYS A 99 9.73 -8.67 -10.78
N ILE A 100 10.98 -8.25 -10.68
CA ILE A 100 11.51 -7.47 -9.55
C ILE A 100 11.97 -6.13 -10.10
N ALA A 101 11.54 -5.03 -9.49
CA ALA A 101 11.97 -3.70 -9.87
C ALA A 101 12.11 -2.82 -8.64
N ALA A 102 13.01 -1.85 -8.72
CA ALA A 102 13.24 -0.86 -7.67
C ALA A 102 12.76 0.49 -8.17
N TYR A 103 12.01 1.19 -7.34
CA TYR A 103 11.42 2.49 -7.67
C TYR A 103 11.86 3.54 -6.65
N SER A 104 12.03 4.78 -7.13
CA SER A 104 12.25 5.91 -6.25
C SER A 104 10.90 6.39 -5.71
N PRO A 105 10.77 6.63 -4.40
CA PRO A 105 9.49 7.05 -3.80
C PRO A 105 9.15 8.54 -4.01
N LYS A 106 9.66 9.15 -5.01
CA LYS A 106 9.39 10.57 -5.30
C LYS A 106 8.23 10.74 -6.25
#